data_9ba7f2e85e4d63b04bd93d8e07b64a10
#
_entry.id   9ba7f2e85e4d63b04bd93d8e07b64a10
#
_cell.length_a   1.000
_cell.length_b   1.000
_cell.length_c   1.000
_cell.angle_alpha   90.00
_cell.angle_beta   90.00
_cell.angle_gamma   90.00
#
_symmetry.space_group_name_H-M   'P 1'
#
loop_
_entity.id
_entity.type
_entity.pdbx_description
1 polymer ?
#
loop_
_entity_poly.entity_id
_entity_poly.type
_entity_poly.pdbx_seq_one_letter_code
_entity_poly.pdbx_strand_id
1 'polypeptide(L)'
;NIFDGILFLHDQGIENVYVTGEFKKGKIRNHLYSKGEVVNIDEVPKVKTIIHGSGCALSTSILCFLVNKESLRDACSKSQNLMKVLVKKSRNHIHQNILKI
;
A
#
# COMPACT_ATOMS: atom_id res chain seq x y z
N ASN A 1 -10.67 17.29 -3.44
CA ASN A 1 -9.39 16.63 -3.65
C ASN A 1 -9.18 15.54 -2.59
N ILE A 2 -8.05 14.85 -2.66
CA ILE A 2 -7.79 13.73 -1.76
C ILE A 2 -7.71 14.16 -0.29
N PHE A 3 -7.17 15.33 -0.03
CA PHE A 3 -7.06 15.86 1.33
C PHE A 3 -8.44 16.08 1.95
N ASP A 4 -9.40 16.57 1.17
CA ASP A 4 -10.79 16.74 1.64
C ASP A 4 -11.40 15.39 2.01
N GLY A 5 -11.13 14.36 1.21
CA GLY A 5 -11.60 13.01 1.51
C GLY A 5 -11.02 12.47 2.82
N ILE A 6 -9.75 12.73 3.07
CA ILE A 6 -9.08 12.27 4.30
C ILE A 6 -9.66 12.97 5.51
N LEU A 7 -9.91 14.28 5.41
CA LEU A 7 -10.55 15.04 6.50
C LEU A 7 -11.97 14.54 6.75
N PHE A 8 -12.71 14.23 5.67
CA PHE A 8 -14.04 13.67 5.82
C PHE A 8 -14.02 12.35 6.58
N LEU A 9 -13.10 11.45 6.23
CA LEU A 9 -12.97 10.16 6.92
C LEU A 9 -12.58 10.34 8.38
N HIS A 10 -11.69 11.29 8.65
CA HIS A 10 -11.30 11.59 10.02
C HIS A 10 -12.50 12.09 10.83
N ASP A 11 -13.33 12.96 10.24
CA ASP A 11 -14.55 13.46 10.91
C ASP A 11 -15.55 12.34 11.19
N GLN A 12 -15.51 11.25 10.41
CA GLN A 12 -16.35 10.08 10.64
C GLN A 12 -15.78 9.13 11.70
N GLY A 13 -14.68 9.50 12.34
CA GLY A 13 -14.05 8.68 13.36
C GLY A 13 -12.96 7.74 12.86
N ILE A 14 -12.59 7.83 11.60
CA ILE A 14 -11.51 7.01 11.04
C ILE A 14 -10.19 7.73 11.26
N GLU A 15 -9.40 7.24 12.20
CA GLU A 15 -8.17 7.92 12.61
C GLU A 15 -7.03 7.73 11.62
N ASN A 16 -6.89 6.54 11.05
CA ASN A 16 -5.76 6.21 10.18
C ASN A 16 -6.23 5.83 8.78
N VAL A 17 -5.58 6.41 7.76
CA VAL A 17 -5.91 6.15 6.36
C VAL A 17 -4.63 5.95 5.59
N TYR A 18 -4.51 4.84 4.88
CA TYR A 18 -3.37 4.56 4.02
C TYR A 18 -3.81 4.74 2.56
N VAL A 19 -3.33 5.81 1.95
CA VAL A 19 -3.67 6.16 0.56
C VAL A 19 -2.58 5.63 -0.35
N THR A 20 -2.97 4.78 -1.30
CA THR A 20 -2.02 4.14 -2.20
C THR A 20 -2.18 4.66 -3.62
N GLY A 21 -1.09 4.58 -4.38
CA GLY A 21 -1.17 4.76 -5.84
C GLY A 21 -0.98 6.17 -6.36
N GLU A 22 -0.48 7.11 -5.58
CA GLU A 22 -0.14 8.42 -6.14
C GLU A 22 1.08 8.29 -7.04
N PHE A 23 0.91 8.59 -8.32
CA PHE A 23 1.99 8.53 -9.29
C PHE A 23 2.68 9.87 -9.42
N LYS A 24 4.00 9.89 -9.22
CA LYS A 24 4.78 11.12 -9.34
C LYS A 24 6.21 10.80 -9.77
N LYS A 25 6.65 11.40 -10.88
CA LYS A 25 8.03 11.28 -11.39
C LYS A 25 8.50 9.82 -11.54
N GLY A 26 7.65 8.97 -12.11
CA GLY A 26 8.01 7.57 -12.35
C GLY A 26 7.94 6.67 -11.14
N LYS A 27 7.46 7.18 -10.01
CA LYS A 27 7.34 6.42 -8.76
C LYS A 27 5.92 6.48 -8.25
N ILE A 28 5.57 5.48 -7.46
CA ILE A 28 4.28 5.44 -6.76
C ILE A 28 4.54 5.77 -5.31
N ARG A 29 3.78 6.71 -4.80
CA ARG A 29 3.83 7.11 -3.39
C ARG A 29 2.59 6.65 -2.67
N ASN A 30 2.79 6.08 -1.49
CA ASN A 30 1.70 5.65 -0.62
C ASN A 30 1.84 6.42 0.68
N HIS A 31 0.78 7.10 1.06
CA HIS A 31 0.79 8.02 2.21
C HIS A 31 -0.02 7.44 3.36
N LEU A 32 0.60 7.36 4.53
CA LEU A 32 -0.12 7.03 5.75
C LEU A 32 -0.49 8.33 6.46
N TYR A 33 -1.79 8.54 6.63
CA TYR A 33 -2.33 9.66 7.39
C TYR A 33 -2.80 9.18 8.75
N SER A 34 -2.53 9.96 9.78
CA SER A 34 -3.07 9.73 11.10
C SER A 34 -3.60 11.05 11.63
N LYS A 35 -4.86 11.06 12.04
CA LYS A 35 -5.54 12.26 12.54
C LYS A 35 -5.48 13.43 11.55
N GLY A 36 -5.56 13.12 10.25
CA GLY A 36 -5.55 14.12 9.19
C GLY A 36 -4.19 14.59 8.75
N GLU A 37 -3.11 14.08 9.32
CA GLU A 37 -1.74 14.47 8.97
C GLU A 37 -0.95 13.31 8.40
N VAL A 38 -0.06 13.61 7.44
CA VAL A 38 0.84 12.60 6.89
C VAL A 38 1.89 12.24 7.93
N VAL A 39 1.96 10.96 8.29
CA VAL A 39 2.95 10.47 9.26
C VAL A 39 4.01 9.58 8.62
N ASN A 40 3.77 9.08 7.42
CA ASN A 40 4.75 8.29 6.67
C ASN A 40 4.43 8.28 5.19
N ILE A 41 5.46 8.20 4.37
CA ILE A 41 5.33 8.07 2.92
C ILE A 41 6.23 6.92 2.48
N ASP A 42 5.63 5.92 1.83
CA ASP A 42 6.37 4.84 1.22
C ASP A 42 6.45 5.09 -0.28
N GLU A 43 7.63 4.98 -0.85
CA GLU A 43 7.85 5.25 -2.26
C GLU A 43 8.32 3.98 -2.95
N VAL A 44 7.64 3.60 -4.03
CA VAL A 44 7.99 2.41 -4.79
C VAL A 44 8.12 2.74 -6.27
N PRO A 45 9.01 2.06 -7.02
CA PRO A 45 9.10 2.26 -8.46
C PRO A 45 7.81 1.82 -9.14
N LYS A 46 7.39 2.58 -10.15
CA LYS A 46 6.28 2.14 -10.98
C LYS A 46 6.74 0.96 -11.84
N VAL A 47 5.93 -0.09 -11.89
CA VAL A 47 6.15 -1.22 -12.78
C VAL A 47 5.08 -1.24 -13.85
N LYS A 48 5.46 -1.67 -15.05
CA LYS A 48 4.53 -1.71 -16.19
C LYS A 48 3.55 -2.87 -16.11
N THR A 49 3.92 -3.92 -15.41
CA THR A 49 3.11 -5.12 -15.30
C THR A 49 2.00 -4.91 -14.28
N ILE A 50 0.76 -5.13 -14.70
CA ILE A 50 -0.38 -5.13 -13.80
C ILE A 50 -0.47 -6.51 -13.14
N ILE A 51 -0.48 -6.53 -11.81
CA ILE A 51 -0.59 -7.77 -11.04
C ILE A 51 -1.98 -7.83 -10.44
N HIS A 52 -2.76 -8.77 -10.91
CA HIS A 52 -4.11 -8.99 -10.42
C HIS A 52 -4.08 -9.43 -8.95
N GLY A 53 -4.90 -8.80 -8.12
CA GLY A 53 -4.98 -9.13 -6.71
C GLY A 53 -3.95 -8.45 -5.82
N SER A 54 -3.09 -7.58 -6.36
CA SER A 54 -2.05 -6.92 -5.57
C SER A 54 -2.60 -6.04 -4.45
N GLY A 55 -3.74 -5.38 -4.67
CA GLY A 55 -4.40 -4.57 -3.64
C GLY A 55 -4.88 -5.42 -2.48
N CYS A 56 -5.46 -6.59 -2.77
CA CYS A 56 -5.90 -7.54 -1.74
C CYS A 56 -4.72 -8.11 -0.98
N ALA A 57 -3.63 -8.42 -1.66
CA ALA A 57 -2.41 -8.92 -1.03
C ALA A 57 -1.82 -7.87 -0.09
N LEU A 58 -1.82 -6.60 -0.49
CA LEU A 58 -1.34 -5.50 0.34
C LEU A 58 -2.16 -5.39 1.62
N SER A 59 -3.47 -5.33 1.50
CA SER A 59 -4.38 -5.20 2.65
C SER A 59 -4.23 -6.37 3.61
N THR A 60 -4.16 -7.59 3.08
CA THR A 60 -3.98 -8.79 3.89
C THR A 60 -2.64 -8.77 4.61
N SER A 61 -1.58 -8.35 3.93
CA SER A 61 -0.24 -8.27 4.54
C SER A 61 -0.22 -7.27 5.70
N ILE A 62 -0.84 -6.10 5.51
CA ILE A 62 -0.93 -5.09 6.57
C ILE A 62 -1.63 -5.69 7.80
N LEU A 63 -2.76 -6.38 7.59
CA LEU A 63 -3.49 -7.00 8.68
C LEU A 63 -2.63 -8.03 9.40
N CYS A 64 -1.89 -8.88 8.68
CA CYS A 64 -1.03 -9.88 9.28
C CYS A 64 0.06 -9.26 10.14
N PHE A 65 0.72 -8.19 9.67
CA PHE A 65 1.73 -7.52 10.47
C PHE A 65 1.13 -6.87 11.72
N LEU A 66 -0.08 -6.31 11.62
CA LEU A 66 -0.77 -5.75 12.78
C LEU A 66 -1.11 -6.83 13.81
N VAL A 67 -1.56 -8.01 13.35
CA VAL A 67 -1.83 -9.15 14.25
C VAL A 67 -0.55 -9.57 14.97
N ASN A 68 0.59 -9.46 14.31
CA ASN A 68 1.90 -9.75 14.92
C ASN A 68 2.44 -8.59 15.75
N LYS A 69 1.59 -7.64 16.09
CA LYS A 69 1.88 -6.50 16.98
C LYS A 69 2.89 -5.50 16.43
N GLU A 70 3.06 -5.46 15.13
CA GLU A 70 3.81 -4.37 14.50
C GLU A 70 3.01 -3.06 14.61
N SER A 71 3.70 -1.92 14.63
CA SER A 71 3.02 -0.64 14.55
C SER A 71 2.35 -0.50 13.18
N LEU A 72 1.33 0.34 13.07
CA LEU A 72 0.67 0.57 11.79
C LEU A 72 1.64 1.07 10.73
N ARG A 73 2.53 1.99 11.10
CA ARG A 73 3.55 2.51 10.19
C ARG A 73 4.44 1.38 9.67
N ASP A 74 4.94 0.54 10.58
CA ASP A 74 5.82 -0.57 10.20
C ASP A 74 5.06 -1.62 9.39
N ALA A 75 3.81 -1.89 9.75
CA ALA A 75 2.98 -2.83 9.00
C ALA A 75 2.81 -2.37 7.55
N CYS A 76 2.53 -1.10 7.33
CA CYS A 76 2.39 -0.55 5.98
C CYS A 76 3.70 -0.63 5.20
N SER A 77 4.80 -0.21 5.80
CA SER A 77 6.11 -0.21 5.13
C SER A 77 6.60 -1.61 4.81
N LYS A 78 6.47 -2.54 5.75
CA LYS A 78 6.84 -3.95 5.51
C LYS A 78 5.97 -4.58 4.43
N SER A 79 4.69 -4.25 4.41
CA SER A 79 3.78 -4.77 3.39
C SER A 79 4.13 -4.23 2.01
N GLN A 80 4.53 -2.97 1.89
CA GLN A 80 4.98 -2.42 0.61
C GLN A 80 6.27 -3.10 0.13
N ASN A 81 7.19 -3.39 1.03
CA ASN A 81 8.40 -4.12 0.67
C ASN A 81 8.07 -5.53 0.18
N LEU A 82 7.10 -6.19 0.82
CA LEU A 82 6.64 -7.50 0.37
C LEU A 82 6.03 -7.42 -1.03
N MET A 83 5.24 -6.37 -1.31
CA MET A 83 4.67 -6.18 -2.65
C MET A 83 5.77 -6.01 -3.71
N LYS A 84 6.86 -5.30 -3.40
CA LYS A 84 7.99 -5.19 -4.32
C LYS A 84 8.55 -6.55 -4.68
N VAL A 85 8.70 -7.44 -3.70
CA VAL A 85 9.19 -8.80 -3.92
C VAL A 85 8.22 -9.58 -4.79
N LEU A 86 6.93 -9.51 -4.51
CA LEU A 86 5.91 -10.21 -5.29
C LEU A 86 5.88 -9.74 -6.74
N VAL A 87 5.96 -8.43 -6.96
CA VAL A 87 5.99 -7.87 -8.31
C VAL A 87 7.23 -8.36 -9.07
N LYS A 88 8.38 -8.34 -8.43
CA LYS A 88 9.62 -8.82 -9.05
C LYS A 88 9.52 -10.29 -9.44
N LYS A 89 8.98 -11.13 -8.56
CA LYS A 89 8.78 -12.55 -8.85
C LYS A 89 7.79 -12.77 -9.97
N SER A 90 6.69 -12.02 -9.99
CA SER A 90 5.68 -12.12 -11.04
C SER A 90 6.21 -11.74 -12.41
N ARG A 91 7.10 -10.76 -12.49
CA ARG A 91 7.76 -10.38 -13.74
C ARG A 91 8.59 -11.54 -14.31
N ASN A 92 9.19 -12.33 -13.46
CA ASN A 92 9.98 -13.49 -13.89
C ASN A 92 9.13 -14.68 -14.33
N HIS A 93 7.85 -14.69 -13.93
CA HIS A 93 6.94 -15.80 -14.19
C HIS A 93 5.62 -15.32 -14.80
N ILE A 94 5.71 -14.34 -15.68
CA ILE A 94 4.52 -13.66 -16.22
C ILE A 94 3.54 -14.63 -16.90
N HIS A 95 4.03 -15.68 -17.54
CA HIS A 95 3.18 -16.65 -18.23
C HIS A 95 2.46 -17.62 -17.28
N GLN A 96 2.85 -17.65 -16.05
CA GLN A 96 2.30 -18.58 -15.06
C GLN A 96 1.20 -17.96 -14.21
N ASN A 97 0.94 -16.68 -14.36
CA ASN A 97 -0.10 -15.97 -13.57
C ASN A 97 0.02 -16.27 -12.08
N ILE A 98 1.18 -15.97 -11.51
CA ILE A 98 1.48 -16.35 -10.12
C ILE A 98 0.46 -15.79 -9.13
N LEU A 99 -0.04 -14.60 -9.35
CA LEU A 99 -1.06 -14.01 -8.49
C LEU A 99 -2.44 -14.22 -9.08
N LYS A 100 -2.95 -15.41 -8.96
CA LYS A 100 -4.33 -15.76 -9.31
C LYS A 100 -5.16 -15.65 -8.04
N ILE A 101 -5.76 -14.53 -7.85
CA ILE A 101 -6.59 -14.31 -6.66
C ILE A 101 -7.99 -13.95 -7.05
#